data_e1819613995c85412aacb71b8d35d6f1
#
_entry.id   e1819613995c85412aacb71b8d35d6f1
#
_cell.length_a   1.000
_cell.length_b   1.000
_cell.length_c   1.000
_cell.angle_alpha   90.00
_cell.angle_beta   90.00
_cell.angle_gamma   90.00
#
_symmetry.space_group_name_H-M   'P 1'
#
loop_
_entity.id
_entity.type
_entity.pdbx_description
1 polymer ?
#
loop_
_entity_poly.entity_id
_entity_poly.type
_entity_poly.pdbx_seq_one_letter_code
_entity_poly.pdbx_strand_id
1 'polypeptide(L)'
;PIGIDITNHKDKDKRIKFRKIDALSFLLKNQNKFDLILIKQTIHFLDLNKIKKLLILSKKNLNSKGKIFIFTLETDNNQLPTFKLMKKKLIESLKRDKKILKTITKLYPYRIKRKFIYKVKITKKNYLKMIQNRYISTLLPLPKKELLKGMKEINLKYKDNIKFNDKLICVILQNA
;
A
#
# COMPACT_ATOMS: atom_id res chain seq x y z
N PRO A 1 11.72 9.85 -13.00
CA PRO A 1 11.42 8.69 -12.15
C PRO A 1 11.04 7.47 -12.99
N ILE A 2 11.23 6.26 -12.41
CA ILE A 2 10.84 4.99 -13.01
C ILE A 2 9.72 4.40 -12.15
N GLY A 3 8.58 4.08 -12.77
CA GLY A 3 7.48 3.35 -12.14
C GLY A 3 7.50 1.89 -12.60
N ILE A 4 7.32 0.96 -11.67
CA ILE A 4 7.27 -0.47 -11.98
C ILE A 4 6.02 -1.10 -11.38
N ASP A 5 5.37 -1.98 -12.13
CA ASP A 5 4.25 -2.80 -11.69
C ASP A 5 4.19 -4.07 -12.56
N ILE A 6 3.60 -5.13 -12.02
CA ILE A 6 3.33 -6.38 -12.75
C ILE A 6 2.15 -6.23 -13.72
N THR A 7 1.29 -5.24 -13.48
CA THR A 7 0.14 -4.93 -14.32
C THR A 7 0.40 -3.73 -15.21
N ASN A 8 -0.32 -3.65 -16.32
CA ASN A 8 -0.26 -2.48 -17.18
C ASN A 8 -1.38 -1.51 -16.78
N HIS A 9 -1.01 -0.27 -16.46
CA HIS A 9 -1.97 0.78 -16.10
C HIS A 9 -2.32 1.63 -17.32
N LYS A 10 -3.60 1.95 -17.48
CA LYS A 10 -4.10 2.83 -18.58
C LYS A 10 -3.70 4.28 -18.31
N ASP A 11 -3.84 4.74 -17.07
CA ASP A 11 -3.56 6.12 -16.66
C ASP A 11 -2.11 6.23 -16.17
N LYS A 12 -1.19 6.48 -17.11
CA LYS A 12 0.23 6.67 -16.80
C LYS A 12 0.58 8.15 -16.87
N ASP A 13 1.18 8.68 -15.84
CA ASP A 13 1.78 10.02 -15.88
C ASP A 13 2.96 10.02 -16.85
N LYS A 14 2.93 10.92 -17.86
CA LYS A 14 3.96 11.04 -18.89
C LYS A 14 5.36 11.34 -18.34
N ARG A 15 5.45 11.89 -17.12
CA ARG A 15 6.71 12.18 -16.42
C ARG A 15 7.38 10.93 -15.84
N ILE A 16 6.66 9.79 -15.78
CA ILE A 16 7.14 8.54 -15.20
C ILE A 16 7.43 7.53 -16.32
N LYS A 17 8.68 7.08 -16.42
CA LYS A 17 9.06 5.98 -17.30
C LYS A 17 8.55 4.66 -16.72
N PHE A 18 7.39 4.20 -17.19
CA PHE A 18 6.76 2.99 -16.68
C PHE A 18 7.34 1.71 -17.31
N ARG A 19 7.54 0.68 -16.49
CA ARG A 19 7.95 -0.67 -16.93
C ARG A 19 7.04 -1.72 -16.31
N LYS A 20 6.48 -2.60 -17.14
CA LYS A 20 5.71 -3.77 -16.69
C LYS A 20 6.69 -4.89 -16.32
N ILE A 21 7.06 -4.96 -15.06
CA ILE A 21 8.02 -5.94 -14.52
C ILE A 21 7.81 -6.07 -13.01
N ASP A 22 8.11 -7.23 -12.43
CA ASP A 22 8.13 -7.36 -10.98
C ASP A 22 9.36 -6.67 -10.35
N ALA A 23 9.20 -6.24 -9.10
CA ALA A 23 10.20 -5.42 -8.42
C ALA A 23 11.52 -6.17 -8.19
N LEU A 24 11.50 -7.47 -7.90
CA LEU A 24 12.71 -8.25 -7.66
C LEU A 24 13.51 -8.44 -8.95
N SER A 25 12.84 -8.80 -10.03
CA SER A 25 13.45 -8.95 -11.35
C SER A 25 14.01 -7.63 -11.87
N PHE A 26 13.30 -6.51 -11.63
CA PHE A 26 13.80 -5.18 -11.99
C PHE A 26 15.08 -4.85 -11.22
N LEU A 27 15.08 -4.96 -9.90
CA LEU A 27 16.24 -4.60 -9.06
C LEU A 27 17.44 -5.52 -9.28
N LEU A 28 17.23 -6.79 -9.64
CA LEU A 28 18.30 -7.73 -9.96
C LEU A 28 19.03 -7.35 -11.25
N LYS A 29 18.28 -6.88 -12.26
CA LYS A 29 18.84 -6.52 -13.59
C LYS A 29 19.28 -5.06 -13.69
N ASN A 30 18.90 -4.22 -12.71
CA ASN A 30 19.18 -2.81 -12.75
C ASN A 30 20.64 -2.51 -12.39
N GLN A 31 21.30 -1.67 -13.21
CA GLN A 31 22.68 -1.23 -13.01
C GLN A 31 22.78 0.20 -12.46
N ASN A 32 21.66 0.95 -12.46
CA ASN A 32 21.63 2.32 -11.98
C ASN A 32 21.44 2.39 -10.46
N LYS A 33 21.92 3.48 -9.88
CA LYS A 33 21.64 3.81 -8.47
C LYS A 33 20.50 4.82 -8.38
N PHE A 34 19.79 4.77 -7.26
CA PHE A 34 18.65 5.65 -6.98
C PHE A 34 18.89 6.44 -5.69
N ASP A 35 18.45 7.68 -5.68
CA ASP A 35 18.41 8.49 -4.45
C ASP A 35 17.19 8.15 -3.60
N LEU A 36 16.13 7.65 -4.25
CA LEU A 36 14.89 7.27 -3.58
C LEU A 36 14.27 6.04 -4.23
N ILE A 37 13.93 5.06 -3.39
CA ILE A 37 13.06 3.94 -3.76
C ILE A 37 11.77 4.06 -2.94
N LEU A 38 10.64 4.19 -3.63
CA LEU A 38 9.31 4.30 -3.01
C LEU A 38 8.53 2.98 -3.17
N ILE A 39 8.16 2.37 -2.05
CA ILE A 39 7.31 1.18 -1.97
C ILE A 39 5.98 1.61 -1.33
N LYS A 40 4.96 1.85 -2.17
CA LYS A 40 3.69 2.38 -1.69
C LYS A 40 2.59 1.33 -1.76
N GLN A 41 2.11 0.87 -0.60
CA GLN A 41 0.97 -0.04 -0.45
C GLN A 41 1.04 -1.32 -1.29
N THR A 42 2.26 -1.85 -1.52
CA THR A 42 2.50 -3.06 -2.34
C THR A 42 3.24 -4.14 -1.57
N ILE A 43 3.97 -3.79 -0.50
CA ILE A 43 4.82 -4.72 0.25
C ILE A 43 4.03 -5.91 0.83
N HIS A 44 2.75 -5.72 1.13
CA HIS A 44 1.87 -6.76 1.67
C HIS A 44 1.46 -7.85 0.66
N PHE A 45 1.76 -7.68 -0.62
CA PHE A 45 1.56 -8.73 -1.62
C PHE A 45 2.70 -9.75 -1.65
N LEU A 46 3.81 -9.46 -0.98
CA LEU A 46 4.99 -10.32 -0.93
C LEU A 46 5.01 -11.16 0.36
N ASP A 47 5.53 -12.38 0.26
CA ASP A 47 5.91 -13.16 1.44
C ASP A 47 7.15 -12.60 2.13
N LEU A 48 7.44 -13.04 3.36
CA LEU A 48 8.53 -12.49 4.17
C LEU A 48 9.92 -12.69 3.52
N ASN A 49 10.14 -13.78 2.80
CA ASN A 49 11.42 -14.04 2.13
C ASN A 49 11.62 -13.09 0.95
N LYS A 50 10.57 -12.87 0.16
CA LYS A 50 10.58 -11.90 -0.94
C LYS A 50 10.74 -10.48 -0.40
N ILE A 51 10.12 -10.12 0.73
CA ILE A 51 10.32 -8.82 1.38
C ILE A 51 11.78 -8.62 1.78
N LYS A 52 12.40 -9.60 2.45
CA LYS A 52 13.83 -9.53 2.79
C LYS A 52 14.69 -9.32 1.55
N LYS A 53 14.48 -10.14 0.50
CA LYS A 53 15.20 -10.03 -0.78
C LYS A 53 14.98 -8.67 -1.43
N LEU A 54 13.74 -8.16 -1.46
CA LEU A 54 13.40 -6.85 -2.00
C LEU A 54 14.19 -5.73 -1.29
N LEU A 55 14.24 -5.75 0.03
CA LEU A 55 14.93 -4.72 0.81
C LEU A 55 16.46 -4.78 0.64
N ILE A 56 17.05 -5.98 0.57
CA ILE A 56 18.48 -6.17 0.27
C ILE A 56 18.81 -5.61 -1.11
N LEU A 57 18.03 -5.99 -2.13
CA LEU A 57 18.23 -5.51 -3.50
C LEU A 57 17.99 -4.00 -3.61
N SER A 58 16.98 -3.48 -2.92
CA SER A 58 16.74 -2.03 -2.86
C SER A 58 17.95 -1.29 -2.30
N LYS A 59 18.53 -1.78 -1.18
CA LYS A 59 19.76 -1.17 -0.63
C LYS A 59 20.94 -1.22 -1.61
N LYS A 60 21.16 -2.34 -2.29
CA LYS A 60 22.21 -2.46 -3.32
C LYS A 60 22.03 -1.43 -4.46
N ASN A 61 20.78 -1.06 -4.75
CA ASN A 61 20.45 -0.11 -5.82
C ASN A 61 20.35 1.35 -5.33
N LEU A 62 20.67 1.66 -4.08
CA LEU A 62 20.72 3.04 -3.58
C LEU A 62 22.09 3.68 -3.76
N ASN A 63 22.08 5.00 -3.98
CA ASN A 63 23.23 5.86 -3.75
C ASN A 63 23.61 5.89 -2.26
N SER A 64 24.80 6.38 -1.91
CA SER A 64 25.31 6.44 -0.53
C SER A 64 24.36 7.16 0.44
N LYS A 65 23.69 8.23 0.01
CA LYS A 65 22.69 8.99 0.80
C LYS A 65 21.25 8.61 0.45
N GLY A 66 21.06 7.56 -0.35
CA GLY A 66 19.75 7.13 -0.83
C GLY A 66 18.86 6.58 0.29
N LYS A 67 17.56 6.65 0.07
CA LYS A 67 16.54 6.24 1.05
C LYS A 67 15.50 5.31 0.43
N ILE A 68 14.97 4.40 1.24
CA ILE A 68 13.80 3.59 0.89
C ILE A 68 12.63 4.08 1.73
N PHE A 69 11.54 4.49 1.09
CA PHE A 69 10.29 4.86 1.74
C PHE A 69 9.27 3.74 1.55
N ILE A 70 8.78 3.19 2.66
CA ILE A 70 7.77 2.12 2.65
C ILE A 70 6.49 2.68 3.26
N PHE A 71 5.46 2.86 2.42
CA PHE A 71 4.13 3.30 2.86
C PHE A 71 3.19 2.10 2.98
N THR A 72 2.52 2.00 4.12
CA THR A 72 1.46 1.02 4.39
C THR A 72 0.34 1.67 5.20
N LEU A 73 -0.82 1.03 5.28
CA LEU A 73 -1.90 1.48 6.14
C LEU A 73 -1.48 1.44 7.62
N GLU A 74 -2.02 2.36 8.41
CA GLU A 74 -1.93 2.27 9.88
C GLU A 74 -2.56 0.97 10.33
N THR A 75 -1.78 0.16 11.05
CA THR A 75 -2.21 -1.18 11.50
C THR A 75 -3.09 -1.15 12.74
N ASP A 76 -3.02 -0.05 13.49
CA ASP A 76 -3.80 0.17 14.70
C ASP A 76 -4.71 1.40 14.48
N ASN A 77 -5.93 1.38 15.01
CA ASN A 77 -6.89 2.50 14.90
C ASN A 77 -7.21 2.95 13.47
N ASN A 78 -7.28 2.00 12.53
CA ASN A 78 -7.69 2.30 11.16
C ASN A 78 -9.16 2.75 11.12
N GLN A 79 -9.43 3.85 10.41
CA GLN A 79 -10.75 4.51 10.36
C GLN A 79 -11.42 4.42 8.98
N LEU A 80 -10.93 3.56 8.09
CA LEU A 80 -11.57 3.36 6.79
C LEU A 80 -13.03 2.93 6.97
N PRO A 81 -13.98 3.57 6.29
CA PRO A 81 -15.38 3.15 6.30
C PRO A 81 -15.50 1.76 5.68
N THR A 82 -16.14 0.84 6.38
CA THR A 82 -16.22 -0.55 5.94
C THR A 82 -17.63 -1.12 6.14
N PHE A 83 -18.02 -2.03 5.27
CA PHE A 83 -19.11 -2.97 5.52
C PHE A 83 -18.58 -4.21 6.27
N LYS A 84 -19.46 -5.04 6.81
CA LYS A 84 -19.13 -6.14 7.74
C LYS A 84 -18.02 -7.07 7.19
N LEU A 85 -18.19 -7.59 5.97
CA LEU A 85 -17.21 -8.52 5.38
C LEU A 85 -15.86 -7.83 5.07
N MET A 86 -15.90 -6.59 4.54
CA MET A 86 -14.72 -5.78 4.30
C MET A 86 -13.95 -5.54 5.60
N LYS A 87 -14.65 -5.22 6.70
CA LYS A 87 -14.03 -5.01 8.03
C LYS A 87 -13.28 -6.25 8.50
N LYS A 88 -13.89 -7.44 8.38
CA LYS A 88 -13.24 -8.72 8.73
C LYS A 88 -11.95 -8.91 7.94
N LYS A 89 -12.02 -8.76 6.61
CA LYS A 89 -10.85 -8.90 5.71
C LYS A 89 -9.77 -7.85 5.98
N LEU A 90 -10.16 -6.62 6.26
CA LEU A 90 -9.24 -5.55 6.60
C LEU A 90 -8.47 -5.86 7.90
N ILE A 91 -9.15 -6.33 8.95
CA ILE A 91 -8.51 -6.73 10.21
C ILE A 91 -7.48 -7.84 9.99
N GLU A 92 -7.81 -8.86 9.19
CA GLU A 92 -6.88 -9.95 8.83
C GLU A 92 -5.65 -9.40 8.09
N SER A 93 -5.87 -8.50 7.12
CA SER A 93 -4.80 -7.84 6.37
C SER A 93 -3.90 -6.99 7.28
N LEU A 94 -4.47 -6.16 8.15
CA LEU A 94 -3.71 -5.31 9.07
C LEU A 94 -2.88 -6.13 10.09
N LYS A 95 -3.39 -7.28 10.55
CA LYS A 95 -2.60 -8.22 11.38
C LYS A 95 -1.36 -8.74 10.65
N ARG A 96 -1.49 -9.09 9.36
CA ARG A 96 -0.37 -9.49 8.51
C ARG A 96 0.61 -8.33 8.33
N ASP A 97 0.13 -7.13 8.00
CA ASP A 97 0.95 -5.95 7.80
C ASP A 97 1.72 -5.57 9.07
N LYS A 98 1.13 -5.76 10.25
CA LYS A 98 1.81 -5.60 11.54
C LYS A 98 3.00 -6.56 11.71
N LYS A 99 2.86 -7.82 11.26
CA LYS A 99 3.98 -8.80 11.24
C LYS A 99 5.08 -8.37 10.28
N ILE A 100 4.72 -7.89 9.10
CA ILE A 100 5.67 -7.37 8.10
C ILE A 100 6.45 -6.18 8.69
N LEU A 101 5.76 -5.21 9.29
CA LEU A 101 6.39 -4.05 9.91
C LEU A 101 7.34 -4.46 11.05
N LYS A 102 6.97 -5.44 11.89
CA LYS A 102 7.86 -6.00 12.93
C LYS A 102 9.12 -6.63 12.32
N THR A 103 8.99 -7.36 11.21
CA THR A 103 10.13 -7.97 10.51
C THR A 103 11.06 -6.89 9.94
N ILE A 104 10.52 -5.86 9.29
CA ILE A 104 11.31 -4.73 8.77
C ILE A 104 12.03 -4.02 9.93
N THR A 105 11.33 -3.80 11.03
CA THR A 105 11.87 -3.18 12.25
C THR A 105 13.06 -3.98 12.82
N LYS A 106 12.94 -5.33 12.85
CA LYS A 106 14.02 -6.21 13.36
C LYS A 106 15.24 -6.20 12.42
N LEU A 107 15.02 -6.17 11.11
CA LEU A 107 16.11 -6.18 10.12
C LEU A 107 16.83 -4.82 10.03
N TYR A 108 16.13 -3.74 10.33
CA TYR A 108 16.63 -2.36 10.20
C TYR A 108 16.34 -1.58 11.47
N PRO A 109 17.18 -1.72 12.53
CA PRO A 109 16.99 -1.03 13.82
C PRO A 109 17.06 0.49 13.66
N TYR A 110 17.96 1.00 12.83
CA TYR A 110 18.14 2.44 12.54
C TYR A 110 17.21 2.92 11.45
N ARG A 111 15.90 2.94 11.71
CA ARG A 111 14.87 3.43 10.81
C ARG A 111 14.14 4.62 11.40
N ILE A 112 13.60 5.45 10.54
CA ILE A 112 12.68 6.51 10.92
C ILE A 112 11.26 6.02 10.62
N LYS A 113 10.35 6.19 11.58
CA LYS A 113 8.92 5.90 11.39
C LYS A 113 8.14 7.20 11.49
N ARG A 114 7.28 7.47 10.49
CA ARG A 114 6.39 8.63 10.44
C ARG A 114 4.95 8.18 10.24
N LYS A 115 4.02 8.91 10.84
CA LYS A 115 2.59 8.74 10.62
C LYS A 115 2.07 9.90 9.79
N PHE A 116 1.23 9.59 8.81
CA PHE A 116 0.52 10.57 8.01
C PHE A 116 -0.98 10.37 8.22
N ILE A 117 -1.67 11.46 8.52
CA ILE A 117 -3.12 11.47 8.71
C ILE A 117 -3.70 12.43 7.69
N TYR A 118 -4.52 11.91 6.81
CA TYR A 118 -5.21 12.69 5.80
C TYR A 118 -6.72 12.67 6.08
N LYS A 119 -7.29 13.85 6.32
CA LYS A 119 -8.73 14.01 6.54
C LYS A 119 -9.47 13.88 5.20
N VAL A 120 -10.26 12.84 5.05
CA VAL A 120 -11.06 12.58 3.85
C VAL A 120 -12.49 13.03 4.07
N LYS A 121 -13.02 13.82 3.14
CA LYS A 121 -14.45 14.11 2.99
C LYS A 121 -14.84 13.74 1.56
N ILE A 122 -15.67 12.74 1.40
CA ILE A 122 -16.06 12.19 0.09
C ILE A 122 -17.57 11.97 0.06
N THR A 123 -18.20 12.21 -1.10
CA THR A 123 -19.63 11.88 -1.27
C THR A 123 -19.83 10.38 -1.20
N LYS A 124 -20.96 9.94 -0.63
CA LYS A 124 -21.33 8.52 -0.59
C LYS A 124 -21.29 7.87 -1.98
N LYS A 125 -21.78 8.58 -3.01
CA LYS A 125 -21.76 8.13 -4.42
C LYS A 125 -20.33 7.80 -4.88
N ASN A 126 -19.37 8.70 -4.64
CA ASN A 126 -17.98 8.49 -5.04
C ASN A 126 -17.32 7.36 -4.23
N TYR A 127 -17.62 7.26 -2.92
CA TYR A 127 -17.10 6.18 -2.09
C TYR A 127 -17.62 4.80 -2.54
N LEU A 128 -18.92 4.69 -2.89
CA LEU A 128 -19.48 3.47 -3.46
C LEU A 128 -18.82 3.11 -4.80
N LYS A 129 -18.53 4.10 -5.66
CA LYS A 129 -17.77 3.89 -6.91
C LYS A 129 -16.35 3.37 -6.64
N MET A 130 -15.67 3.87 -5.61
CA MET A 130 -14.36 3.35 -5.19
C MET A 130 -14.46 1.89 -4.72
N ILE A 131 -15.46 1.53 -3.92
CA ILE A 131 -15.71 0.14 -3.50
C ILE A 131 -15.96 -0.74 -4.72
N GLN A 132 -16.82 -0.31 -5.64
CA GLN A 132 -17.13 -1.02 -6.89
C GLN A 132 -15.87 -1.29 -7.71
N ASN A 133 -14.96 -0.32 -7.78
CA ASN A 133 -13.66 -0.40 -8.45
C ASN A 133 -12.57 -1.09 -7.61
N ARG A 134 -12.92 -1.66 -6.44
CA ARG A 134 -12.01 -2.42 -5.59
C ARG A 134 -10.73 -1.65 -5.22
N TYR A 135 -10.88 -0.40 -4.80
CA TYR A 135 -9.78 0.55 -4.54
C TYR A 135 -8.75 0.10 -3.49
N ILE A 136 -9.06 -0.92 -2.71
CA ILE A 136 -8.17 -1.48 -1.68
C ILE A 136 -8.05 -2.99 -1.84
N SER A 137 -6.87 -3.54 -1.58
CA SER A 137 -6.53 -4.96 -1.80
C SER A 137 -7.48 -5.95 -1.12
N THR A 138 -8.06 -5.58 0.02
CA THR A 138 -9.03 -6.41 0.74
C THR A 138 -10.34 -6.66 -0.02
N LEU A 139 -10.64 -5.83 -1.02
CA LEU A 139 -11.81 -5.97 -1.88
C LEU A 139 -11.55 -6.84 -3.12
N LEU A 140 -10.29 -7.03 -3.50
CA LEU A 140 -9.92 -7.77 -4.72
C LEU A 140 -10.49 -9.20 -4.76
N PRO A 141 -10.41 -10.00 -3.69
CA PRO A 141 -10.89 -11.40 -3.72
C PRO A 141 -12.40 -11.54 -3.50
N LEU A 142 -13.13 -10.44 -3.25
CA LEU A 142 -14.57 -10.54 -2.95
C LEU A 142 -15.39 -10.84 -4.21
N PRO A 143 -16.31 -11.81 -4.19
CA PRO A 143 -17.27 -12.02 -5.26
C PRO A 143 -18.14 -10.76 -5.49
N LYS A 144 -18.59 -10.53 -6.74
CA LYS A 144 -19.45 -9.39 -7.09
C LYS A 144 -20.71 -9.31 -6.21
N LYS A 145 -21.34 -10.46 -5.90
CA LYS A 145 -22.52 -10.55 -5.02
C LYS A 145 -22.25 -9.98 -3.63
N GLU A 146 -21.12 -10.35 -3.01
CA GLU A 146 -20.73 -9.85 -1.68
C GLU A 146 -20.36 -8.37 -1.69
N LEU A 147 -19.74 -7.91 -2.78
CA LEU A 147 -19.43 -6.50 -2.96
C LEU A 147 -20.72 -5.66 -3.03
N LEU A 148 -21.72 -6.11 -3.80
CA LEU A 148 -23.03 -5.45 -3.90
C LEU A 148 -23.79 -5.41 -2.58
N LYS A 149 -23.77 -6.52 -1.79
CA LYS A 149 -24.34 -6.53 -0.44
C LYS A 149 -23.63 -5.49 0.46
N GLY A 150 -22.29 -5.47 0.44
CA GLY A 150 -21.52 -4.51 1.22
C GLY A 150 -21.77 -3.06 0.81
N MET A 151 -21.98 -2.78 -0.48
CA MET A 151 -22.36 -1.46 -0.95
C MET A 151 -23.73 -1.03 -0.41
N LYS A 152 -24.72 -1.95 -0.31
CA LYS A 152 -26.01 -1.68 0.34
C LYS A 152 -25.81 -1.34 1.83
N GLU A 153 -24.97 -2.08 2.56
CA GLU A 153 -24.64 -1.77 3.95
C GLU A 153 -24.07 -0.35 4.10
N ILE A 154 -23.10 0.04 3.25
CA ILE A 154 -22.54 1.40 3.26
C ILE A 154 -23.61 2.44 2.93
N ASN A 155 -24.48 2.17 1.97
CA ASN A 155 -25.55 3.08 1.58
C ASN A 155 -26.55 3.36 2.71
N LEU A 156 -26.87 2.33 3.51
CA LEU A 156 -27.74 2.46 4.69
C LEU A 156 -27.03 3.14 5.87
N LYS A 157 -25.73 2.86 6.07
CA LYS A 157 -24.97 3.34 7.22
C LYS A 157 -24.62 4.82 7.14
N TYR A 158 -24.35 5.33 5.95
CA TYR A 158 -23.88 6.70 5.75
C TYR A 158 -24.90 7.54 4.99
N LYS A 159 -25.01 8.82 5.39
CA LYS A 159 -25.80 9.85 4.67
C LYS A 159 -24.98 10.34 3.45
N ASP A 160 -25.11 11.57 3.06
CA ASP A 160 -24.57 12.11 1.78
C ASP A 160 -23.05 12.18 1.70
N ASN A 161 -22.40 12.48 2.85
CA ASN A 161 -20.96 12.60 2.93
C ASN A 161 -20.39 11.64 3.96
N ILE A 162 -19.28 11.02 3.59
CA ILE A 162 -18.48 10.14 4.44
C ILE A 162 -17.21 10.90 4.84
N LYS A 163 -16.97 11.02 6.14
CA LYS A 163 -15.78 11.66 6.72
C LYS A 163 -14.98 10.61 7.48
N PHE A 164 -13.69 10.55 7.25
CA PHE A 164 -12.78 9.68 8.00
C PHE A 164 -11.33 10.17 7.89
N ASN A 165 -10.47 9.66 8.74
CA ASN A 165 -9.04 9.87 8.61
C ASN A 165 -8.41 8.66 7.89
N ASP A 166 -7.80 8.91 6.74
CA ASP A 166 -6.92 7.93 6.11
C ASP A 166 -5.55 8.04 6.77
N LYS A 167 -5.10 6.93 7.37
CA LYS A 167 -3.91 6.88 8.20
C LYS A 167 -2.87 5.97 7.57
N LEU A 168 -1.71 6.52 7.26
CA LEU A 168 -0.58 5.80 6.70
C LEU A 168 0.62 5.81 7.67
N ILE A 169 1.38 4.73 7.63
CA ILE A 169 2.71 4.64 8.22
C ILE A 169 3.73 4.69 7.08
N CYS A 170 4.73 5.53 7.23
CA CYS A 170 5.94 5.52 6.41
C CYS A 170 7.11 5.03 7.24
N VAL A 171 7.76 3.96 6.81
CA VAL A 171 9.05 3.52 7.32
C VAL A 171 10.13 3.96 6.34
N ILE A 172 11.11 4.69 6.85
CA ILE A 172 12.23 5.22 6.07
C ILE A 172 13.48 4.45 6.47
N LEU A 173 14.08 3.78 5.50
CA LEU A 173 15.36 3.09 5.65
C LEU A 173 16.43 3.91 4.91
N GLN A 174 17.58 4.09 5.53
CA GLN A 174 18.72 4.77 4.95
C GLN A 174 19.84 3.75 4.69
N ASN A 175 20.71 4.04 3.72
CA ASN A 175 21.99 3.36 3.64
C ASN A 175 22.82 3.81 4.85
N ALA A 176 23.35 2.84 5.58
CA ALA A 176 24.33 3.11 6.64
C ALA A 176 25.63 3.57 6.00
#